data_3f8adfc48af6df89435dde5fc9288ac7
#
_entry.id   3f8adfc48af6df89435dde5fc9288ac7
#
_cell.length_a   1.000
_cell.length_b   1.000
_cell.length_c   1.000
_cell.angle_alpha   90.00
_cell.angle_beta   90.00
_cell.angle_gamma   90.00
#
_symmetry.space_group_name_H-M   'P 1'
#
loop_
_entity.id
_entity.type
_entity.pdbx_description
1 polymer ?
#
loop_
_entity_poly.entity_id
_entity_poly.type
_entity_poly.pdbx_seq_one_letter_code
_entity_poly.pdbx_strand_id
1 'polypeptide(L)'
;MKKILKIIGLLITVTMVAIILYCFAKNESLPSGTPGKEADELAEKMMLSINKKAFDNTEILKLSFRGKHHYEWKKQEGLVNVSWENASVTVNLNDYSKSIGESPKLIETAIKFFNNDSFWLIAPYKVFDQGVERSIVKIDGKDALLVKYTSGGTTPGDSYLWILDENYTPVYFKMWTQIIPIGGISATWNDLITTDSGIKLPKSHTLSIFGYKINMGEVKAYNPNADILAHNILKAIKHNAYKNTRYIDWSFKGKRFYKWDKKKHIVDVKWNDARVLLHPNDLTKSTVYLNDKEVSYNDNLVKRALRFFNNDSFWLVAPHKLFEPGIYRSIRMVDGKEALHVKYSRGGTTPGDSYVWILDENYLPTNYQMYVQKIKKLGTTVTWEDWTLTESGTLLPKNHIYLSGKIINMGEVKGYN
;
A
#
# COMPACT_ATOMS: atom_id res chain seq x y z
N MET A 1 15.36 26.85 -54.21
CA MET A 1 14.33 27.08 -53.21
C MET A 1 12.98 26.39 -53.58
N LYS A 2 12.29 26.74 -54.68
CA LYS A 2 10.95 26.17 -55.03
C LYS A 2 10.93 24.63 -55.17
N LYS A 3 11.97 23.97 -55.70
CA LYS A 3 12.04 22.50 -55.79
C LYS A 3 12.20 21.84 -54.42
N ILE A 4 12.99 22.42 -53.51
CA ILE A 4 13.18 21.92 -52.14
C ILE A 4 11.88 22.03 -51.35
N LEU A 5 11.17 23.15 -51.45
CA LEU A 5 9.85 23.32 -50.83
C LEU A 5 8.80 22.30 -51.32
N LYS A 6 8.80 21.97 -52.62
CA LYS A 6 7.91 20.92 -53.18
C LYS A 6 8.25 19.54 -52.65
N ILE A 7 9.53 19.19 -52.52
CA ILE A 7 9.98 17.92 -51.97
C ILE A 7 9.60 17.80 -50.48
N ILE A 8 9.81 18.86 -49.69
CA ILE A 8 9.40 18.90 -48.28
C ILE A 8 7.88 18.77 -48.16
N GLY A 9 7.11 19.49 -49.00
CA GLY A 9 5.64 19.35 -49.02
C GLY A 9 5.17 17.93 -49.34
N LEU A 10 5.79 17.28 -50.34
CA LEU A 10 5.49 15.91 -50.71
C LEU A 10 5.82 14.93 -49.55
N LEU A 11 6.97 15.08 -48.93
CA LEU A 11 7.36 14.24 -47.76
C LEU A 11 6.38 14.41 -46.60
N ILE A 12 5.95 15.63 -46.30
CA ILE A 12 4.95 15.88 -45.26
C ILE A 12 3.61 15.16 -45.60
N THR A 13 3.17 15.29 -46.85
CA THR A 13 1.94 14.69 -47.34
C THR A 13 2.00 13.13 -47.24
N VAL A 14 3.10 12.55 -47.71
CA VAL A 14 3.32 11.09 -47.65
C VAL A 14 3.34 10.64 -46.19
N THR A 15 4.01 11.36 -45.30
CA THR A 15 4.04 11.03 -43.85
C THR A 15 2.65 11.15 -43.24
N MET A 16 1.88 12.18 -43.54
CA MET A 16 0.49 12.29 -43.06
C MET A 16 -0.40 11.17 -43.56
N VAL A 17 -0.31 10.79 -44.83
CA VAL A 17 -1.08 9.65 -45.39
C VAL A 17 -0.67 8.32 -44.68
N ALA A 18 0.63 8.11 -44.49
CA ALA A 18 1.10 6.92 -43.75
C ALA A 18 0.59 6.86 -42.31
N ILE A 19 0.57 7.99 -41.61
CA ILE A 19 0.00 8.11 -40.27
C ILE A 19 -1.50 7.80 -40.29
N ILE A 20 -2.25 8.37 -41.23
CA ILE A 20 -3.70 8.12 -41.36
C ILE A 20 -3.96 6.63 -41.64
N LEU A 21 -3.25 5.99 -42.54
CA LEU A 21 -3.38 4.58 -42.84
C LEU A 21 -3.02 3.71 -41.62
N TYR A 22 -1.97 4.06 -40.90
CA TYR A 22 -1.60 3.39 -39.64
C TYR A 22 -2.70 3.53 -38.60
N CYS A 23 -3.30 4.70 -38.43
CA CYS A 23 -4.41 4.95 -37.54
C CYS A 23 -5.64 4.11 -37.89
N PHE A 24 -5.99 4.04 -39.19
CA PHE A 24 -7.08 3.18 -39.66
C PHE A 24 -6.82 1.68 -39.40
N ALA A 25 -5.61 1.23 -39.68
CA ALA A 25 -5.22 -0.18 -39.48
C ALA A 25 -5.18 -0.61 -37.99
N LYS A 26 -5.00 0.35 -37.09
CA LYS A 26 -4.92 0.11 -35.63
C LYS A 26 -6.20 0.46 -34.87
N ASN A 27 -7.21 1.01 -35.56
CA ASN A 27 -8.46 1.39 -34.90
C ASN A 27 -9.29 0.16 -34.58
N GLU A 28 -9.58 -0.05 -33.29
CA GLU A 28 -10.47 -1.10 -32.80
C GLU A 28 -11.82 -0.52 -32.38
N SER A 29 -12.90 -1.22 -32.73
CA SER A 29 -14.24 -0.86 -32.23
C SER A 29 -14.34 -1.11 -30.72
N LEU A 30 -15.12 -0.31 -30.02
CA LEU A 30 -15.43 -0.54 -28.61
C LEU A 30 -16.18 -1.88 -28.47
N PRO A 31 -15.68 -2.84 -27.68
CA PRO A 31 -16.35 -4.11 -27.51
C PRO A 31 -17.65 -3.95 -26.73
N SER A 32 -18.65 -4.73 -27.04
CA SER A 32 -19.85 -4.84 -26.21
C SER A 32 -19.55 -5.71 -25.00
N GLY A 33 -19.90 -5.21 -23.81
CA GLY A 33 -19.75 -5.95 -22.55
C GLY A 33 -21.10 -6.31 -21.94
N THR A 34 -21.09 -7.30 -21.06
CA THR A 34 -22.24 -7.72 -20.27
C THR A 34 -22.19 -7.02 -18.90
N PRO A 35 -23.12 -6.10 -18.58
CA PRO A 35 -23.21 -5.49 -17.27
C PRO A 35 -23.83 -6.47 -16.26
N GLY A 36 -23.62 -6.22 -14.98
CA GLY A 36 -24.25 -6.98 -13.90
C GLY A 36 -23.31 -7.31 -12.76
N LYS A 37 -23.79 -8.16 -11.86
CA LYS A 37 -23.11 -8.55 -10.62
C LYS A 37 -21.68 -9.10 -10.85
N GLU A 38 -21.48 -9.87 -11.91
CA GLU A 38 -20.16 -10.42 -12.22
C GLU A 38 -19.13 -9.34 -12.59
N ALA A 39 -19.57 -8.25 -13.25
CA ALA A 39 -18.71 -7.11 -13.54
C ALA A 39 -18.33 -6.35 -12.25
N ASP A 40 -19.26 -6.19 -11.34
CA ASP A 40 -19.00 -5.57 -10.04
C ASP A 40 -18.06 -6.43 -9.19
N GLU A 41 -18.25 -7.75 -9.14
CA GLU A 41 -17.36 -8.68 -8.44
C GLU A 41 -15.93 -8.65 -9.01
N LEU A 42 -15.78 -8.55 -10.34
CA LEU A 42 -14.46 -8.42 -10.98
C LEU A 42 -13.80 -7.09 -10.62
N ALA A 43 -14.56 -6.00 -10.62
CA ALA A 43 -14.09 -4.67 -10.21
C ALA A 43 -13.67 -4.66 -8.73
N GLU A 44 -14.42 -5.29 -7.84
CA GLU A 44 -14.06 -5.43 -6.43
C GLU A 44 -12.76 -6.21 -6.24
N LYS A 45 -12.59 -7.34 -6.94
CA LYS A 45 -11.33 -8.11 -6.90
C LYS A 45 -10.15 -7.28 -7.40
N MET A 46 -10.32 -6.52 -8.48
CA MET A 46 -9.30 -5.59 -8.96
C MET A 46 -8.94 -4.55 -7.90
N MET A 47 -9.92 -3.88 -7.29
CA MET A 47 -9.68 -2.90 -6.24
C MET A 47 -9.01 -3.48 -5.00
N LEU A 48 -9.37 -4.71 -4.61
CA LEU A 48 -8.72 -5.42 -3.49
C LEU A 48 -7.24 -5.68 -3.80
N SER A 49 -6.90 -6.07 -5.03
CA SER A 49 -5.53 -6.38 -5.44
C SER A 49 -4.58 -5.19 -5.36
N ILE A 50 -5.12 -3.98 -5.56
CA ILE A 50 -4.38 -2.70 -5.48
C ILE A 50 -4.53 -1.99 -4.13
N ASN A 51 -5.27 -2.61 -3.16
CA ASN A 51 -5.49 -2.12 -1.81
C ASN A 51 -6.34 -0.82 -1.74
N LYS A 52 -7.55 -0.86 -2.33
CA LYS A 52 -8.52 0.27 -2.33
C LYS A 52 -8.75 0.86 -0.93
N LYS A 53 -8.86 0.01 0.09
CA LYS A 53 -9.07 0.47 1.47
C LYS A 53 -7.92 1.36 1.97
N ALA A 54 -6.67 1.06 1.60
CA ALA A 54 -5.55 1.94 1.91
C ALA A 54 -5.63 3.25 1.11
N PHE A 55 -6.08 3.19 -0.16
CA PHE A 55 -6.31 4.40 -0.96
C PHE A 55 -7.34 5.32 -0.29
N ASP A 56 -8.43 4.79 0.23
CA ASP A 56 -9.45 5.59 0.92
C ASP A 56 -8.90 6.29 2.17
N ASN A 57 -8.02 5.59 2.91
CA ASN A 57 -7.39 6.09 4.13
C ASN A 57 -6.09 6.88 3.89
N THR A 58 -5.64 7.05 2.66
CA THR A 58 -4.45 7.85 2.35
C THR A 58 -4.75 9.33 2.56
N GLU A 59 -3.90 10.01 3.33
CA GLU A 59 -4.05 11.44 3.61
C GLU A 59 -3.45 12.30 2.51
N ILE A 60 -2.19 12.02 2.13
CA ILE A 60 -1.44 12.79 1.13
C ILE A 60 -1.05 11.89 -0.04
N LEU A 61 -1.32 12.36 -1.26
CA LEU A 61 -0.86 11.75 -2.49
C LEU A 61 -0.10 12.79 -3.32
N LYS A 62 1.17 12.50 -3.63
CA LYS A 62 2.00 13.31 -4.51
C LYS A 62 2.27 12.59 -5.80
N LEU A 63 2.20 13.32 -6.90
CA LEU A 63 2.56 12.84 -8.22
C LEU A 63 3.09 13.96 -9.09
N SER A 64 3.84 13.62 -10.12
CA SER A 64 4.10 14.54 -11.22
C SER A 64 3.76 13.85 -12.55
N PHE A 65 3.20 14.59 -13.47
CA PHE A 65 2.88 14.09 -14.80
C PHE A 65 3.91 14.58 -15.81
N ARG A 66 4.67 13.62 -16.38
CA ARG A 66 5.74 13.87 -17.36
C ARG A 66 6.83 14.85 -16.88
N GLY A 67 6.97 15.05 -15.55
CA GLY A 67 7.88 16.03 -14.96
C GLY A 67 7.51 17.49 -15.22
N LYS A 68 6.30 17.77 -15.74
CA LYS A 68 5.83 19.12 -16.09
C LYS A 68 4.76 19.65 -15.15
N HIS A 69 3.84 18.79 -14.72
CA HIS A 69 2.80 19.14 -13.78
C HIS A 69 3.07 18.41 -12.47
N HIS A 70 2.95 19.09 -11.35
CA HIS A 70 3.20 18.56 -10.02
C HIS A 70 1.96 18.74 -9.17
N TYR A 71 1.64 17.69 -8.38
CA TYR A 71 0.43 17.63 -7.57
C TYR A 71 0.76 17.19 -6.15
N GLU A 72 0.17 17.90 -5.18
CA GLU A 72 0.07 17.46 -3.80
C GLU A 72 -1.41 17.45 -3.41
N TRP A 73 -1.98 16.26 -3.35
CA TRP A 73 -3.39 16.06 -3.04
C TRP A 73 -3.58 15.67 -1.59
N LYS A 74 -4.17 16.58 -0.80
CA LYS A 74 -4.65 16.36 0.55
C LYS A 74 -6.05 15.77 0.48
N LYS A 75 -6.13 14.43 0.40
CA LYS A 75 -7.37 13.73 0.06
C LYS A 75 -8.50 13.97 1.05
N GLN A 76 -8.21 13.98 2.34
CA GLN A 76 -9.22 14.16 3.39
C GLN A 76 -9.80 15.59 3.39
N GLU A 77 -9.00 16.57 2.99
CA GLU A 77 -9.41 17.97 2.87
C GLU A 77 -10.12 18.23 1.53
N GLY A 78 -9.95 17.36 0.54
CA GLY A 78 -10.41 17.59 -0.83
C GLY A 78 -9.64 18.71 -1.54
N LEU A 79 -8.39 18.99 -1.12
CA LEU A 79 -7.56 20.06 -1.68
C LEU A 79 -6.40 19.49 -2.50
N VAL A 80 -6.14 20.08 -3.67
CA VAL A 80 -4.99 19.73 -4.51
C VAL A 80 -4.19 20.96 -4.85
N ASN A 81 -2.92 20.98 -4.46
CA ASN A 81 -1.97 21.95 -4.99
C ASN A 81 -1.47 21.47 -6.35
N VAL A 82 -1.73 22.23 -7.39
CA VAL A 82 -1.32 21.98 -8.77
C VAL A 82 -0.29 23.03 -9.16
N SER A 83 0.90 22.60 -9.57
CA SER A 83 1.95 23.53 -10.04
C SER A 83 2.53 23.07 -11.38
N TRP A 84 2.77 24.04 -12.26
CA TRP A 84 3.40 23.85 -13.58
C TRP A 84 4.09 25.14 -13.99
N GLU A 85 5.25 25.04 -14.62
CA GLU A 85 6.07 26.20 -14.97
C GLU A 85 6.22 27.16 -13.78
N ASN A 86 5.70 28.39 -13.88
CA ASN A 86 5.71 29.39 -12.82
C ASN A 86 4.34 29.58 -12.15
N ALA A 87 3.35 28.73 -12.46
CA ALA A 87 2.00 28.83 -11.92
C ALA A 87 1.80 27.84 -10.77
N SER A 88 1.00 28.25 -9.78
CA SER A 88 0.55 27.41 -8.68
C SER A 88 -0.91 27.74 -8.33
N VAL A 89 -1.74 26.70 -8.19
CA VAL A 89 -3.17 26.80 -7.91
C VAL A 89 -3.54 25.76 -6.85
N THR A 90 -4.31 26.18 -5.85
CA THR A 90 -4.97 25.23 -4.93
C THR A 90 -6.40 24.98 -5.42
N VAL A 91 -6.63 23.78 -5.93
CA VAL A 91 -7.96 23.32 -6.39
C VAL A 91 -8.71 22.73 -5.21
N ASN A 92 -9.95 23.20 -4.98
CA ASN A 92 -10.87 22.56 -4.03
C ASN A 92 -11.79 21.60 -4.79
N LEU A 93 -11.59 20.28 -4.59
CA LEU A 93 -12.34 19.23 -5.29
C LEU A 93 -13.80 19.09 -4.80
N ASN A 94 -14.09 19.57 -3.59
CA ASN A 94 -15.43 19.52 -3.02
C ASN A 94 -16.31 20.68 -3.55
N ASP A 95 -15.65 21.81 -3.90
CA ASP A 95 -16.30 23.00 -4.43
C ASP A 95 -15.29 23.82 -5.23
N TYR A 96 -15.31 23.68 -6.54
CA TYR A 96 -14.37 24.38 -7.43
C TYR A 96 -14.39 25.90 -7.31
N SER A 97 -15.53 26.49 -6.87
CA SER A 97 -15.64 27.95 -6.66
C SER A 97 -14.75 28.46 -5.53
N LYS A 98 -14.31 27.58 -4.64
CA LYS A 98 -13.39 27.87 -3.52
C LYS A 98 -11.93 27.60 -3.85
N SER A 99 -11.61 27.31 -5.11
CA SER A 99 -10.23 27.16 -5.55
C SER A 99 -9.50 28.50 -5.54
N ILE A 100 -8.20 28.49 -5.24
CA ILE A 100 -7.37 29.68 -5.08
C ILE A 100 -6.28 29.69 -6.13
N GLY A 101 -6.19 30.77 -6.90
CA GLY A 101 -5.18 31.00 -7.93
C GLY A 101 -5.21 32.45 -8.40
N GLU A 102 -4.17 32.90 -9.13
CA GLU A 102 -4.01 34.29 -9.59
C GLU A 102 -5.11 34.72 -10.57
N SER A 103 -5.74 33.79 -11.30
CA SER A 103 -6.83 34.10 -12.23
C SER A 103 -7.78 32.90 -12.41
N PRO A 104 -9.05 33.16 -12.79
CA PRO A 104 -10.01 32.09 -13.11
C PRO A 104 -9.52 31.15 -14.21
N LYS A 105 -8.80 31.67 -15.20
CA LYS A 105 -8.24 30.86 -16.30
C LYS A 105 -7.17 29.86 -15.80
N LEU A 106 -6.32 30.26 -14.86
CA LEU A 106 -5.33 29.35 -14.25
C LEU A 106 -6.01 28.28 -13.40
N ILE A 107 -7.08 28.64 -12.67
CA ILE A 107 -7.88 27.68 -11.89
C ILE A 107 -8.50 26.63 -12.82
N GLU A 108 -9.16 27.06 -13.90
CA GLU A 108 -9.74 26.14 -14.89
C GLU A 108 -8.68 25.21 -15.51
N THR A 109 -7.51 25.75 -15.82
CA THR A 109 -6.38 24.96 -16.35
C THR A 109 -5.91 23.93 -15.34
N ALA A 110 -5.74 24.30 -14.07
CA ALA A 110 -5.34 23.39 -12.99
C ALA A 110 -6.33 22.24 -12.79
N ILE A 111 -7.64 22.54 -12.84
CA ILE A 111 -8.71 21.54 -12.75
C ILE A 111 -8.61 20.54 -13.91
N LYS A 112 -8.45 21.03 -15.15
CA LYS A 112 -8.28 20.17 -16.34
C LYS A 112 -7.04 19.30 -16.25
N PHE A 113 -5.91 19.85 -15.81
CA PHE A 113 -4.68 19.11 -15.61
C PHE A 113 -4.87 18.02 -14.57
N PHE A 114 -5.40 18.35 -13.40
CA PHE A 114 -5.60 17.35 -12.32
C PHE A 114 -6.53 16.23 -12.77
N ASN A 115 -7.65 16.54 -13.39
CA ASN A 115 -8.62 15.53 -13.85
C ASN A 115 -8.00 14.57 -14.88
N ASN A 116 -7.24 15.09 -15.84
CA ASN A 116 -6.59 14.28 -16.86
C ASN A 116 -5.41 13.47 -16.28
N ASP A 117 -4.51 14.13 -15.53
CA ASP A 117 -3.24 13.54 -15.15
C ASP A 117 -3.39 12.56 -13.99
N SER A 118 -4.30 12.84 -13.04
CA SER A 118 -4.60 11.91 -11.94
C SER A 118 -5.21 10.60 -12.42
N PHE A 119 -5.95 10.61 -13.55
CA PHE A 119 -6.49 9.41 -14.17
C PHE A 119 -5.40 8.35 -14.39
N TRP A 120 -4.25 8.76 -14.93
CA TRP A 120 -3.10 7.88 -15.20
C TRP A 120 -2.47 7.27 -13.94
N LEU A 121 -2.92 7.67 -12.76
CA LEU A 121 -2.43 7.14 -11.48
C LEU A 121 -3.49 6.35 -10.72
N ILE A 122 -4.75 6.81 -10.75
CA ILE A 122 -5.77 6.34 -9.82
C ILE A 122 -7.03 5.75 -10.48
N ALA A 123 -7.11 5.67 -11.81
CA ALA A 123 -8.32 5.21 -12.50
C ALA A 123 -8.91 3.90 -11.95
N PRO A 124 -8.13 2.84 -11.63
CA PRO A 124 -8.67 1.61 -11.07
C PRO A 124 -9.33 1.77 -9.70
N TYR A 125 -8.99 2.82 -8.95
CA TYR A 125 -9.61 3.11 -7.65
C TYR A 125 -10.97 3.79 -7.75
N LYS A 126 -11.35 4.28 -8.95
CA LYS A 126 -12.51 5.11 -9.22
C LYS A 126 -13.63 4.38 -10.00
N VAL A 127 -13.50 3.08 -10.18
CA VAL A 127 -14.44 2.29 -11.01
C VAL A 127 -15.85 2.17 -10.43
N PHE A 128 -16.08 2.59 -9.17
CA PHE A 128 -17.41 2.69 -8.54
C PHE A 128 -17.85 4.13 -8.28
N ASP A 129 -17.13 5.12 -8.82
CA ASP A 129 -17.56 6.52 -8.73
C ASP A 129 -18.92 6.71 -9.43
N GLN A 130 -19.63 7.76 -9.04
CA GLN A 130 -20.90 8.10 -9.68
C GLN A 130 -20.72 8.37 -11.17
N GLY A 131 -21.62 7.82 -12.01
CA GLY A 131 -21.53 7.94 -13.46
C GLY A 131 -20.51 7.00 -14.11
N VAL A 132 -20.11 5.93 -13.42
CA VAL A 132 -19.24 4.89 -13.95
C VAL A 132 -20.02 3.59 -14.11
N GLU A 133 -20.10 3.09 -15.34
CA GLU A 133 -20.72 1.81 -15.70
C GLU A 133 -19.63 0.74 -15.87
N ARG A 134 -19.94 -0.50 -15.48
CA ARG A 134 -19.04 -1.65 -15.55
C ARG A 134 -19.70 -2.78 -16.30
N SER A 135 -18.91 -3.48 -17.13
CA SER A 135 -19.34 -4.69 -17.84
C SER A 135 -18.16 -5.64 -18.04
N ILE A 136 -18.47 -6.92 -18.23
CA ILE A 136 -17.48 -7.95 -18.57
C ILE A 136 -17.36 -8.07 -20.06
N VAL A 137 -16.13 -8.14 -20.55
CA VAL A 137 -15.78 -8.51 -21.94
C VAL A 137 -14.85 -9.72 -21.88
N LYS A 138 -15.09 -10.71 -22.74
CA LYS A 138 -14.19 -11.86 -22.90
C LYS A 138 -13.07 -11.52 -23.88
N ILE A 139 -11.82 -11.58 -23.42
CA ILE A 139 -10.61 -11.44 -24.25
C ILE A 139 -9.80 -12.74 -24.11
N ASP A 140 -9.60 -13.43 -25.21
CA ASP A 140 -8.90 -14.73 -25.25
C ASP A 140 -9.41 -15.72 -24.19
N GLY A 141 -10.72 -15.75 -23.99
CA GLY A 141 -11.39 -16.63 -23.01
C GLY A 141 -11.31 -16.17 -21.56
N LYS A 142 -10.63 -15.09 -21.26
CA LYS A 142 -10.51 -14.50 -19.90
C LYS A 142 -11.43 -13.28 -19.75
N ASP A 143 -11.86 -13.05 -18.50
CA ASP A 143 -12.66 -11.88 -18.16
C ASP A 143 -11.79 -10.62 -18.10
N ALA A 144 -12.23 -9.57 -18.79
CA ALA A 144 -11.70 -8.22 -18.74
C ALA A 144 -12.78 -7.26 -18.31
N LEU A 145 -12.43 -6.22 -17.54
CA LEU A 145 -13.36 -5.24 -17.00
C LEU A 145 -13.47 -4.03 -17.91
N LEU A 146 -14.60 -3.88 -18.59
CA LEU A 146 -14.91 -2.66 -19.36
C LEU A 146 -15.56 -1.63 -18.43
N VAL A 147 -14.96 -0.46 -18.35
CA VAL A 147 -15.41 0.67 -17.54
C VAL A 147 -15.73 1.85 -18.45
N LYS A 148 -16.95 2.37 -18.37
CA LYS A 148 -17.42 3.51 -19.16
C LYS A 148 -17.78 4.67 -18.23
N TYR A 149 -17.21 5.83 -18.50
CA TYR A 149 -17.48 7.06 -17.75
C TYR A 149 -18.62 7.83 -18.46
N THR A 150 -19.83 7.80 -17.91
CA THR A 150 -21.03 8.44 -18.50
C THR A 150 -21.21 9.87 -18.05
N SER A 151 -20.61 10.25 -16.93
CA SER A 151 -20.65 11.61 -16.39
C SER A 151 -19.41 11.92 -15.57
N GLY A 152 -19.18 13.21 -15.27
CA GLY A 152 -18.01 13.67 -14.52
C GLY A 152 -16.73 13.76 -15.38
N GLY A 153 -15.65 14.28 -14.77
CA GLY A 153 -14.37 14.51 -15.45
C GLY A 153 -14.42 15.53 -16.59
N THR A 154 -13.44 15.44 -17.50
CA THR A 154 -13.32 16.34 -18.66
C THR A 154 -13.83 15.72 -19.97
N THR A 155 -14.02 14.42 -20.03
CA THR A 155 -14.39 13.66 -21.24
C THR A 155 -15.44 12.60 -20.96
N PRO A 156 -16.69 12.98 -20.67
CA PRO A 156 -17.78 12.02 -20.55
C PRO A 156 -17.95 11.21 -21.85
N GLY A 157 -18.11 9.90 -21.73
CA GLY A 157 -18.21 8.96 -22.87
C GLY A 157 -16.96 8.11 -23.07
N ASP A 158 -15.85 8.44 -22.44
CA ASP A 158 -14.64 7.63 -22.49
C ASP A 158 -14.85 6.22 -21.91
N SER A 159 -14.20 5.23 -22.53
CA SER A 159 -14.31 3.83 -22.11
C SER A 159 -12.91 3.21 -22.02
N TYR A 160 -12.72 2.35 -21.01
CA TYR A 160 -11.46 1.71 -20.72
C TYR A 160 -11.68 0.22 -20.43
N LEU A 161 -10.96 -0.65 -21.13
CA LEU A 161 -11.00 -2.10 -20.92
C LEU A 161 -9.76 -2.53 -20.16
N TRP A 162 -9.92 -2.89 -18.89
CA TRP A 162 -8.86 -3.33 -18.00
C TRP A 162 -8.58 -4.82 -18.15
N ILE A 163 -7.34 -5.16 -18.46
CA ILE A 163 -6.83 -6.51 -18.49
C ILE A 163 -6.07 -6.77 -17.19
N LEU A 164 -6.45 -7.86 -16.50
CA LEU A 164 -5.98 -8.22 -15.17
C LEU A 164 -5.11 -9.48 -15.24
N ASP A 165 -4.16 -9.62 -14.30
CA ASP A 165 -3.41 -10.85 -14.09
C ASP A 165 -4.23 -11.89 -13.29
N GLU A 166 -3.63 -13.03 -12.97
CA GLU A 166 -4.22 -14.12 -12.18
C GLU A 166 -4.60 -13.69 -10.74
N ASN A 167 -3.98 -12.63 -10.23
CA ASN A 167 -4.25 -12.03 -8.92
C ASN A 167 -5.21 -10.83 -9.01
N TYR A 168 -5.85 -10.64 -10.15
CA TYR A 168 -6.74 -9.51 -10.45
C TYR A 168 -6.06 -8.14 -10.43
N THR A 169 -4.71 -8.08 -10.51
CA THR A 169 -3.99 -6.81 -10.58
C THR A 169 -4.02 -6.28 -12.03
N PRO A 170 -4.30 -4.99 -12.26
CA PRO A 170 -4.25 -4.41 -13.59
C PRO A 170 -2.86 -4.54 -14.21
N VAL A 171 -2.79 -5.02 -15.46
CA VAL A 171 -1.55 -5.17 -16.24
C VAL A 171 -1.45 -4.12 -17.34
N TYR A 172 -2.54 -3.92 -18.05
CA TYR A 172 -2.71 -2.86 -19.04
C TYR A 172 -4.19 -2.59 -19.27
N PHE A 173 -4.48 -1.49 -19.95
CA PHE A 173 -5.84 -1.18 -20.39
C PHE A 173 -5.84 -0.76 -21.86
N LYS A 174 -6.97 -0.93 -22.53
CA LYS A 174 -7.28 -0.32 -23.82
C LYS A 174 -8.23 0.84 -23.61
N MET A 175 -8.12 1.88 -24.42
CA MET A 175 -8.93 3.08 -24.29
C MET A 175 -9.64 3.47 -25.59
N TRP A 176 -10.86 3.97 -25.43
CA TRP A 176 -11.69 4.62 -26.44
C TRP A 176 -12.09 5.96 -25.85
N THR A 177 -11.43 7.03 -26.31
CA THR A 177 -11.59 8.36 -25.74
C THR A 177 -12.07 9.35 -26.76
N GLN A 178 -12.79 10.38 -26.31
CA GLN A 178 -13.29 11.45 -27.18
C GLN A 178 -12.16 12.28 -27.81
N ILE A 179 -11.00 12.35 -27.19
CA ILE A 179 -9.88 13.19 -27.60
C ILE A 179 -9.00 12.49 -28.64
N ILE A 180 -8.88 11.15 -28.58
CA ILE A 180 -8.03 10.36 -29.46
C ILE A 180 -8.90 9.68 -30.51
N PRO A 181 -8.73 9.99 -31.82
CA PRO A 181 -9.61 9.48 -32.87
C PRO A 181 -9.32 8.01 -33.26
N ILE A 182 -8.61 7.27 -32.41
CA ILE A 182 -8.27 5.86 -32.61
C ILE A 182 -8.69 5.11 -31.36
N GLY A 183 -9.63 4.17 -31.53
CA GLY A 183 -10.05 3.29 -30.45
C GLY A 183 -9.10 2.11 -30.25
N GLY A 184 -9.07 1.57 -29.03
CA GLY A 184 -8.29 0.38 -28.70
C GLY A 184 -6.80 0.62 -28.41
N ILE A 185 -6.36 1.86 -28.34
CA ILE A 185 -4.98 2.15 -27.91
C ILE A 185 -4.77 1.57 -26.52
N SER A 186 -3.73 0.77 -26.34
CA SER A 186 -3.39 0.24 -25.01
C SER A 186 -2.28 1.03 -24.33
N ALA A 187 -2.33 1.03 -23.01
CA ALA A 187 -1.31 1.56 -22.12
C ALA A 187 -1.03 0.55 -21.00
N THR A 188 0.25 0.33 -20.69
CA THR A 188 0.65 -0.58 -19.61
C THR A 188 0.23 -0.04 -18.23
N TRP A 189 0.01 -0.96 -17.26
CA TRP A 189 -0.26 -0.65 -15.85
C TRP A 189 0.55 -1.53 -14.91
N ASN A 190 1.71 -2.01 -15.33
CA ASN A 190 2.48 -3.04 -14.65
C ASN A 190 3.74 -2.54 -13.91
N ASP A 191 4.13 -1.26 -14.07
CA ASP A 191 5.25 -0.64 -13.33
C ASP A 191 4.76 -0.10 -11.97
N LEU A 192 4.27 -1.02 -11.11
CA LEU A 192 3.65 -0.67 -9.84
C LEU A 192 4.65 -0.58 -8.70
N ILE A 193 4.53 0.46 -7.89
CA ILE A 193 5.15 0.57 -6.56
C ILE A 193 4.12 0.46 -5.46
N THR A 194 4.54 -0.06 -4.31
CA THR A 194 3.75 0.04 -3.08
C THR A 194 4.26 1.23 -2.26
N THR A 195 3.39 2.18 -1.99
CA THR A 195 3.71 3.42 -1.28
C THR A 195 3.68 3.26 0.24
N ASP A 196 4.09 4.28 1.00
CA ASP A 196 4.11 4.26 2.47
C ASP A 196 2.71 4.12 3.10
N SER A 197 1.64 4.56 2.42
CA SER A 197 0.26 4.30 2.84
C SER A 197 -0.24 2.91 2.46
N GLY A 198 0.52 2.14 1.70
CA GLY A 198 0.22 0.76 1.30
C GLY A 198 -0.62 0.62 0.04
N ILE A 199 -0.81 1.67 -0.75
CA ILE A 199 -1.47 1.59 -2.05
C ILE A 199 -0.47 1.24 -3.16
N LYS A 200 -0.95 0.58 -4.22
CA LYS A 200 -0.16 0.27 -5.41
C LYS A 200 -0.43 1.31 -6.49
N LEU A 201 0.59 2.03 -6.93
CA LEU A 201 0.49 3.07 -7.95
C LEU A 201 1.50 2.84 -9.06
N PRO A 202 1.16 3.13 -10.33
CA PRO A 202 2.08 3.01 -11.44
C PRO A 202 3.10 4.17 -11.45
N LYS A 203 4.34 3.87 -11.81
CA LYS A 203 5.39 4.88 -12.05
C LYS A 203 5.45 5.34 -13.48
N SER A 204 5.04 4.49 -14.40
CA SER A 204 5.06 4.80 -15.82
C SER A 204 4.07 3.94 -16.60
N HIS A 205 3.73 4.41 -17.80
CA HIS A 205 2.92 3.71 -18.78
C HIS A 205 3.63 3.72 -20.12
N THR A 206 3.50 2.64 -20.89
CA THR A 206 3.97 2.57 -22.28
C THR A 206 2.75 2.40 -23.16
N LEU A 207 2.56 3.33 -24.10
CA LEU A 207 1.48 3.26 -25.08
C LEU A 207 1.83 2.27 -26.19
N SER A 208 0.84 1.54 -26.72
CA SER A 208 1.01 0.70 -27.90
C SER A 208 1.34 1.50 -29.17
N ILE A 209 0.99 2.78 -29.22
CA ILE A 209 1.36 3.69 -30.30
C ILE A 209 2.80 4.15 -30.09
N PHE A 210 3.68 3.75 -31.00
CA PHE A 210 5.09 4.12 -31.06
C PHE A 210 5.90 3.82 -29.79
N GLY A 211 5.38 3.00 -28.86
CA GLY A 211 6.04 2.73 -27.59
C GLY A 211 6.25 3.96 -26.70
N TYR A 212 5.40 5.01 -26.87
CA TYR A 212 5.55 6.25 -26.14
C TYR A 212 5.41 6.05 -24.64
N LYS A 213 6.42 6.46 -23.88
CA LYS A 213 6.45 6.31 -22.42
C LYS A 213 5.93 7.55 -21.71
N ILE A 214 4.92 7.39 -20.86
CA ILE A 214 4.40 8.39 -19.93
C ILE A 214 5.02 8.11 -18.56
N ASN A 215 5.83 9.02 -18.06
CA ASN A 215 6.45 8.93 -16.75
C ASN A 215 5.61 9.72 -15.75
N MET A 216 5.24 9.09 -14.60
CA MET A 216 4.49 9.71 -13.51
C MET A 216 5.41 10.48 -12.55
N GLY A 217 6.74 10.46 -12.77
CA GLY A 217 7.73 11.18 -11.99
C GLY A 217 7.74 10.76 -10.52
N GLU A 218 7.65 11.73 -9.62
CA GLU A 218 7.52 11.45 -8.20
C GLU A 218 6.13 10.89 -7.91
N VAL A 219 6.07 9.67 -7.37
CA VAL A 219 4.83 9.05 -6.91
C VAL A 219 5.01 8.69 -5.45
N LYS A 220 4.28 9.37 -4.55
CA LYS A 220 4.27 9.11 -3.10
C LYS A 220 2.84 9.15 -2.58
N ALA A 221 2.56 8.28 -1.62
CA ALA A 221 1.31 8.32 -0.84
C ALA A 221 1.62 7.93 0.60
N TYR A 222 1.22 8.75 1.55
CA TYR A 222 1.58 8.61 2.96
C TYR A 222 0.54 9.25 3.88
N ASN A 223 0.67 8.97 5.19
CA ASN A 223 -0.27 9.38 6.22
C ASN A 223 0.48 10.12 7.33
N PRO A 224 0.75 11.42 7.20
CA PRO A 224 1.58 12.17 8.16
C PRO A 224 1.02 12.16 9.59
N ASN A 225 -0.30 12.23 9.79
CA ASN A 225 -0.89 12.19 11.12
C ASN A 225 -0.70 10.83 11.78
N ALA A 226 -0.84 9.74 11.02
CA ALA A 226 -0.55 8.40 11.51
C ALA A 226 0.93 8.21 11.87
N ASP A 227 1.83 8.82 11.10
CA ASP A 227 3.28 8.79 11.39
C ASP A 227 3.62 9.59 12.63
N ILE A 228 3.00 10.77 12.84
CA ILE A 228 3.13 11.56 14.07
C ILE A 228 2.66 10.73 15.28
N LEU A 229 1.48 10.09 15.18
CA LEU A 229 0.95 9.25 16.25
C LEU A 229 1.89 8.07 16.56
N ALA A 230 2.42 7.41 15.52
CA ALA A 230 3.38 6.32 15.67
C ALA A 230 4.68 6.79 16.34
N HIS A 231 5.20 7.98 16.01
CA HIS A 231 6.37 8.55 16.68
C HIS A 231 6.10 8.87 18.17
N ASN A 232 4.90 9.34 18.50
CA ASN A 232 4.51 9.56 19.89
C ASN A 232 4.48 8.24 20.68
N ILE A 233 3.94 7.16 20.09
CA ILE A 233 4.02 5.81 20.68
C ILE A 233 5.47 5.39 20.90
N LEU A 234 6.33 5.51 19.89
CA LEU A 234 7.75 5.15 20.01
C LEU A 234 8.47 5.94 21.10
N LYS A 235 8.12 7.22 21.30
CA LYS A 235 8.64 8.05 22.38
C LYS A 235 8.14 7.54 23.75
N ALA A 236 6.84 7.26 23.88
CA ALA A 236 6.24 6.76 25.11
C ALA A 236 6.88 5.44 25.57
N ILE A 237 7.12 4.50 24.67
CA ILE A 237 7.75 3.20 24.98
C ILE A 237 9.28 3.23 25.01
N LYS A 238 9.89 4.42 24.94
CA LYS A 238 11.35 4.61 25.00
C LYS A 238 12.11 3.84 23.92
N HIS A 239 11.64 3.93 22.66
CA HIS A 239 12.16 3.18 21.52
C HIS A 239 13.67 3.42 21.25
N ASN A 240 14.21 4.59 21.55
CA ASN A 240 15.64 4.84 21.40
C ASN A 240 16.47 3.92 22.30
N ALA A 241 16.02 3.67 23.53
CA ALA A 241 16.64 2.68 24.41
C ALA A 241 16.49 1.26 23.83
N TYR A 242 15.29 0.91 23.28
CA TYR A 242 15.10 -0.38 22.59
C TYR A 242 16.09 -0.58 21.43
N LYS A 243 16.33 0.44 20.60
CA LYS A 243 17.32 0.33 19.52
C LYS A 243 18.70 -0.04 20.03
N ASN A 244 19.09 0.55 21.14
CA ASN A 244 20.41 0.37 21.77
C ASN A 244 20.50 -0.89 22.67
N THR A 245 19.39 -1.47 23.06
CA THR A 245 19.34 -2.73 23.84
C THR A 245 19.91 -3.87 23.00
N ARG A 246 20.92 -4.56 23.53
CA ARG A 246 21.55 -5.70 22.86
C ARG A 246 20.79 -6.99 23.10
N TYR A 247 20.49 -7.30 24.36
CA TYR A 247 19.85 -8.54 24.73
C TYR A 247 18.43 -8.31 25.22
N ILE A 248 17.50 -9.19 24.81
CA ILE A 248 16.15 -9.25 25.34
C ILE A 248 15.84 -10.71 25.71
N ASP A 249 15.51 -10.92 26.98
CA ASP A 249 15.11 -12.23 27.51
C ASP A 249 13.64 -12.18 27.92
N TRP A 250 12.89 -13.23 27.60
CA TRP A 250 11.50 -13.40 28.02
C TRP A 250 11.07 -14.85 27.95
N SER A 251 9.90 -15.16 28.49
CA SER A 251 9.23 -16.44 28.25
C SER A 251 7.82 -16.20 27.71
N PHE A 252 7.29 -17.13 26.93
CA PHE A 252 5.90 -17.07 26.48
C PHE A 252 5.09 -18.12 27.22
N LYS A 253 4.21 -17.66 28.14
CA LYS A 253 3.36 -18.48 29.02
C LYS A 253 4.14 -19.47 29.88
N GLY A 254 5.38 -19.18 30.25
CA GLY A 254 6.24 -20.09 31.01
C GLY A 254 6.59 -21.40 30.29
N LYS A 255 6.30 -21.52 28.98
CA LYS A 255 6.51 -22.75 28.20
C LYS A 255 7.59 -22.66 27.15
N ARG A 256 7.85 -21.48 26.65
CA ARG A 256 8.90 -21.19 25.68
C ARG A 256 9.75 -20.05 26.19
N PHE A 257 11.05 -20.21 26.14
CA PHE A 257 12.03 -19.28 26.70
C PHE A 257 12.92 -18.77 25.61
N TYR A 258 13.23 -17.46 25.65
CA TYR A 258 13.96 -16.76 24.61
C TYR A 258 15.06 -15.92 25.24
N LYS A 259 16.24 -15.98 24.59
CA LYS A 259 17.32 -15.00 24.77
C LYS A 259 17.73 -14.51 23.40
N TRP A 260 17.46 -13.24 23.12
CA TRP A 260 17.68 -12.66 21.83
C TRP A 260 18.86 -11.68 21.84
N ASP A 261 19.99 -12.02 21.15
CA ASP A 261 21.05 -11.08 20.81
C ASP A 261 20.64 -10.31 19.54
N LYS A 262 20.07 -9.13 19.71
CA LYS A 262 19.61 -8.27 18.61
C LYS A 262 20.74 -7.84 17.70
N LYS A 263 21.94 -7.61 18.24
CA LYS A 263 23.11 -7.17 17.46
C LYS A 263 23.61 -8.26 16.52
N LYS A 264 23.61 -9.51 16.98
CA LYS A 264 24.05 -10.66 16.16
C LYS A 264 22.91 -11.30 15.37
N HIS A 265 21.65 -10.89 15.60
CA HIS A 265 20.45 -11.55 15.04
C HIS A 265 20.41 -13.06 15.34
N ILE A 266 20.73 -13.44 16.59
CA ILE A 266 20.70 -14.81 17.07
C ILE A 266 19.72 -14.91 18.21
N VAL A 267 18.91 -15.97 18.22
CA VAL A 267 17.90 -16.22 19.27
C VAL A 267 18.07 -17.62 19.83
N ASP A 268 18.33 -17.72 21.12
CA ASP A 268 18.25 -18.97 21.84
C ASP A 268 16.77 -19.25 22.19
N VAL A 269 16.19 -20.29 21.60
CA VAL A 269 14.78 -20.67 21.74
C VAL A 269 14.71 -22.03 22.43
N LYS A 270 14.14 -22.08 23.64
CA LYS A 270 14.02 -23.31 24.42
C LYS A 270 12.55 -23.63 24.69
N TRP A 271 12.14 -24.89 24.47
CA TRP A 271 10.82 -25.42 24.82
C TRP A 271 10.88 -26.93 25.07
N ASN A 272 10.22 -27.40 26.09
CA ASN A 272 10.29 -28.79 26.55
C ASN A 272 11.77 -29.27 26.66
N ASP A 273 12.14 -30.33 25.94
CA ASP A 273 13.46 -30.92 25.83
C ASP A 273 14.30 -30.39 24.67
N ALA A 274 13.70 -29.50 23.85
CA ALA A 274 14.36 -28.93 22.66
C ALA A 274 14.87 -27.50 22.92
N ARG A 275 16.06 -27.22 22.38
CA ARG A 275 16.68 -25.90 22.33
C ARG A 275 17.25 -25.67 20.94
N VAL A 276 17.01 -24.50 20.36
CA VAL A 276 17.55 -24.11 19.06
C VAL A 276 18.25 -22.76 19.18
N LEU A 277 19.53 -22.73 18.87
CA LEU A 277 20.26 -21.49 18.63
C LEU A 277 19.90 -21.04 17.21
N LEU A 278 18.86 -20.22 17.10
CA LEU A 278 18.24 -19.83 15.85
C LEU A 278 18.96 -18.66 15.20
N HIS A 279 19.26 -18.79 13.91
CA HIS A 279 19.71 -17.71 13.04
C HIS A 279 18.56 -17.32 12.09
N PRO A 280 17.71 -16.32 12.42
CA PRO A 280 16.50 -16.01 11.64
C PRO A 280 16.77 -15.60 10.18
N ASN A 281 17.96 -15.01 9.92
CA ASN A 281 18.35 -14.55 8.58
C ASN A 281 18.96 -15.67 7.70
N ASP A 282 19.45 -16.75 8.34
CA ASP A 282 20.04 -17.89 7.64
C ASP A 282 19.84 -19.15 8.48
N LEU A 283 18.72 -19.82 8.25
CA LEU A 283 18.31 -20.98 9.04
C LEU A 283 19.33 -22.12 9.02
N THR A 284 20.14 -22.23 7.98
CA THR A 284 21.14 -23.30 7.83
C THR A 284 22.27 -23.22 8.87
N LYS A 285 22.47 -22.02 9.46
CA LYS A 285 23.45 -21.77 10.54
C LYS A 285 22.91 -22.09 11.93
N SER A 286 21.64 -22.49 12.04
CA SER A 286 21.02 -22.78 13.32
C SER A 286 21.50 -24.12 13.88
N THR A 287 21.73 -24.18 15.20
CA THR A 287 22.15 -25.37 15.90
C THR A 287 21.01 -25.91 16.75
N VAL A 288 20.83 -27.22 16.78
CA VAL A 288 19.72 -27.90 17.49
C VAL A 288 20.27 -28.75 18.63
N TYR A 289 19.60 -28.67 19.79
CA TYR A 289 19.92 -29.47 20.97
C TYR A 289 18.64 -30.21 21.42
N LEU A 290 18.78 -31.47 21.79
CA LEU A 290 17.76 -32.29 22.45
C LEU A 290 18.32 -32.83 23.78
N ASN A 291 17.59 -32.63 24.87
CA ASN A 291 18.07 -32.97 26.23
C ASN A 291 19.47 -32.39 26.52
N ASP A 292 19.69 -31.12 26.12
CA ASP A 292 20.94 -30.34 26.23
C ASP A 292 22.14 -30.92 25.46
N LYS A 293 21.94 -31.95 24.61
CA LYS A 293 22.96 -32.49 23.69
C LYS A 293 22.75 -31.99 22.30
N GLU A 294 23.84 -31.54 21.67
CA GLU A 294 23.82 -31.13 20.26
C GLU A 294 23.49 -32.34 19.38
N VAL A 295 22.59 -32.12 18.42
CA VAL A 295 22.17 -33.14 17.45
C VAL A 295 22.35 -32.61 16.02
N SER A 296 22.31 -33.53 15.05
CA SER A 296 22.34 -33.13 13.64
C SER A 296 21.25 -32.10 13.31
N TYR A 297 21.53 -31.23 12.34
CA TYR A 297 20.58 -30.21 11.89
C TYR A 297 19.20 -30.83 11.62
N ASN A 298 18.17 -30.22 12.21
CA ASN A 298 16.77 -30.66 12.07
C ASN A 298 15.92 -29.50 11.57
N ASP A 299 15.60 -29.49 10.28
CA ASP A 299 14.84 -28.45 9.62
C ASP A 299 13.47 -28.18 10.26
N ASN A 300 12.78 -29.22 10.70
CA ASN A 300 11.46 -29.11 11.35
C ASN A 300 11.55 -28.37 12.70
N LEU A 301 12.57 -28.66 13.50
CA LEU A 301 12.76 -27.99 14.80
C LEU A 301 13.20 -26.54 14.58
N VAL A 302 14.08 -26.28 13.62
CA VAL A 302 14.53 -24.91 13.26
C VAL A 302 13.35 -24.07 12.75
N LYS A 303 12.57 -24.59 11.82
CA LYS A 303 11.36 -23.89 11.32
C LYS A 303 10.31 -23.69 12.44
N ARG A 304 10.21 -24.63 13.38
CA ARG A 304 9.34 -24.50 14.55
C ARG A 304 9.81 -23.38 15.48
N ALA A 305 11.10 -23.33 15.78
CA ALA A 305 11.72 -22.25 16.56
C ALA A 305 11.48 -20.87 15.92
N LEU A 306 11.65 -20.75 14.60
CA LEU A 306 11.37 -19.52 13.87
C LEU A 306 9.90 -19.09 13.98
N ARG A 307 8.95 -20.03 13.81
CA ARG A 307 7.52 -19.71 14.00
C ARG A 307 7.20 -19.27 15.42
N PHE A 308 7.80 -19.92 16.42
CA PHE A 308 7.65 -19.51 17.80
C PHE A 308 8.21 -18.13 18.06
N PHE A 309 9.43 -17.86 17.63
CA PHE A 309 10.07 -16.56 17.78
C PHE A 309 9.23 -15.43 17.10
N ASN A 310 8.83 -15.62 15.86
CA ASN A 310 8.03 -14.62 15.13
C ASN A 310 6.69 -14.32 15.82
N ASN A 311 5.98 -15.37 16.28
CA ASN A 311 4.70 -15.18 16.96
C ASN A 311 4.87 -14.57 18.35
N ASP A 312 5.81 -15.08 19.14
CA ASP A 312 5.90 -14.74 20.55
C ASP A 312 6.60 -13.39 20.76
N SER A 313 7.58 -13.04 19.93
CA SER A 313 8.19 -11.71 19.96
C SER A 313 7.22 -10.58 19.57
N PHE A 314 6.21 -10.87 18.73
CA PHE A 314 5.17 -9.90 18.41
C PHE A 314 4.51 -9.36 19.70
N TRP A 315 4.15 -10.23 20.64
CA TRP A 315 3.51 -9.88 21.90
C TRP A 315 4.41 -9.04 22.83
N LEU A 316 5.68 -8.90 22.51
CA LEU A 316 6.63 -8.14 23.30
C LEU A 316 7.08 -6.85 22.59
N VAL A 317 7.39 -6.93 21.31
CA VAL A 317 8.11 -5.84 20.63
C VAL A 317 7.37 -5.22 19.44
N ALA A 318 6.13 -5.66 19.12
CA ALA A 318 5.39 -5.08 17.98
C ALA A 318 5.26 -3.55 18.04
N PRO A 319 5.05 -2.89 19.20
CA PRO A 319 5.03 -1.43 19.28
C PRO A 319 6.34 -0.75 18.89
N HIS A 320 7.47 -1.45 19.00
CA HIS A 320 8.77 -0.93 18.59
C HIS A 320 9.05 -1.03 17.09
N LYS A 321 8.18 -1.75 16.33
CA LYS A 321 8.41 -2.09 14.91
C LYS A 321 7.56 -1.30 13.93
N LEU A 322 6.98 -0.18 14.35
CA LEU A 322 5.97 0.57 13.58
C LEU A 322 6.47 1.10 12.23
N PHE A 323 7.77 1.30 12.03
CA PHE A 323 8.39 1.82 10.80
C PHE A 323 9.22 0.79 10.03
N GLU A 324 9.11 -0.52 10.38
CA GLU A 324 9.76 -1.56 9.58
C GLU A 324 9.15 -1.66 8.17
N PRO A 325 9.93 -2.06 7.16
CA PRO A 325 9.46 -2.22 5.79
C PRO A 325 8.26 -3.18 5.69
N GLY A 326 7.19 -2.73 5.00
CA GLY A 326 5.96 -3.52 4.83
C GLY A 326 4.94 -3.31 5.94
N ILE A 327 5.15 -2.33 6.82
CA ILE A 327 4.17 -1.90 7.83
C ILE A 327 3.55 -0.58 7.37
N TYR A 328 2.22 -0.57 7.23
CA TYR A 328 1.43 0.58 6.82
C TYR A 328 0.61 1.09 7.98
N ARG A 329 0.52 2.42 8.10
CA ARG A 329 -0.14 3.12 9.20
C ARG A 329 -1.25 4.02 8.68
N SER A 330 -2.35 4.09 9.41
CA SER A 330 -3.43 5.05 9.21
C SER A 330 -4.13 5.35 10.53
N ILE A 331 -4.82 6.48 10.62
CA ILE A 331 -5.64 6.80 11.78
C ILE A 331 -6.99 6.08 11.68
N ARG A 332 -7.49 5.61 12.81
CA ARG A 332 -8.89 5.18 13.01
C ARG A 332 -9.46 5.83 14.26
N MET A 333 -10.73 6.17 14.20
CA MET A 333 -11.45 6.60 15.40
C MET A 333 -12.00 5.37 16.13
N VAL A 334 -11.69 5.28 17.42
CA VAL A 334 -12.24 4.28 18.36
C VAL A 334 -12.78 5.04 19.56
N ASP A 335 -14.08 4.92 19.82
CA ASP A 335 -14.77 5.61 20.92
C ASP A 335 -14.48 7.14 20.97
N GLY A 336 -14.47 7.78 19.79
CA GLY A 336 -14.22 9.20 19.65
C GLY A 336 -12.76 9.65 19.79
N LYS A 337 -11.81 8.73 19.95
CA LYS A 337 -10.37 9.02 20.07
C LYS A 337 -9.60 8.44 18.88
N GLU A 338 -8.52 9.12 18.52
CA GLU A 338 -7.59 8.61 17.49
C GLU A 338 -6.86 7.36 17.99
N ALA A 339 -6.83 6.34 17.15
CA ALA A 339 -6.12 5.08 17.36
C ALA A 339 -5.25 4.78 16.13
N LEU A 340 -4.08 4.18 16.34
CA LEU A 340 -3.18 3.84 15.25
C LEU A 340 -3.56 2.49 14.64
N HIS A 341 -4.03 2.49 13.40
CA HIS A 341 -4.19 1.27 12.63
C HIS A 341 -2.89 0.90 11.93
N VAL A 342 -2.40 -0.30 12.20
CA VAL A 342 -1.15 -0.86 11.66
C VAL A 342 -1.47 -2.11 10.86
N LYS A 343 -1.06 -2.17 9.59
CA LYS A 343 -1.23 -3.33 8.70
C LYS A 343 0.13 -3.90 8.30
N TYR A 344 0.30 -5.20 8.46
CA TYR A 344 1.51 -5.93 8.09
C TYR A 344 1.31 -6.56 6.71
N SER A 345 2.03 -6.10 5.67
CA SER A 345 1.90 -6.63 4.30
C SER A 345 2.90 -7.74 3.99
N ARG A 346 3.98 -7.81 4.77
CA ARG A 346 5.05 -8.82 4.62
C ARG A 346 5.74 -9.07 5.96
N GLY A 347 6.54 -10.13 6.00
CA GLY A 347 7.24 -10.55 7.22
C GLY A 347 6.34 -11.36 8.17
N GLY A 348 6.97 -11.96 9.20
CA GLY A 348 6.27 -12.79 10.17
C GLY A 348 5.65 -14.06 9.57
N THR A 349 4.62 -14.56 10.23
CA THR A 349 3.92 -15.82 9.85
C THR A 349 2.53 -15.58 9.25
N THR A 350 2.03 -14.34 9.26
CA THR A 350 0.66 -13.99 8.84
C THR A 350 0.63 -12.64 8.11
N PRO A 351 1.20 -12.54 6.90
CA PRO A 351 1.07 -11.33 6.08
C PRO A 351 -0.41 -11.02 5.81
N GLY A 352 -0.78 -9.74 5.92
CA GLY A 352 -2.16 -9.28 5.75
C GLY A 352 -2.90 -8.98 7.06
N ASP A 353 -2.38 -9.42 8.20
CA ASP A 353 -2.94 -9.09 9.51
C ASP A 353 -2.83 -7.59 9.80
N SER A 354 -3.80 -7.07 10.54
CA SER A 354 -3.77 -5.67 11.00
C SER A 354 -4.28 -5.52 12.43
N TYR A 355 -3.86 -4.45 13.07
CA TYR A 355 -4.12 -4.15 14.47
C TYR A 355 -4.48 -2.68 14.62
N VAL A 356 -5.44 -2.37 15.50
CA VAL A 356 -5.77 -0.99 15.88
C VAL A 356 -5.30 -0.80 17.31
N TRP A 357 -4.30 0.07 17.50
CA TRP A 357 -3.66 0.35 18.78
C TRP A 357 -4.38 1.48 19.47
N ILE A 358 -4.94 1.19 20.65
CA ILE A 358 -5.65 2.12 21.52
C ILE A 358 -4.66 2.62 22.56
N LEU A 359 -4.60 3.92 22.76
CA LEU A 359 -3.56 4.61 23.53
C LEU A 359 -4.17 5.32 24.73
N ASP A 360 -3.37 5.49 25.79
CA ASP A 360 -3.67 6.43 26.85
C ASP A 360 -3.33 7.89 26.46
N GLU A 361 -3.50 8.81 27.37
CA GLU A 361 -3.20 10.24 27.21
C GLU A 361 -1.70 10.55 26.98
N ASN A 362 -0.81 9.62 27.37
CA ASN A 362 0.64 9.70 27.18
C ASN A 362 1.12 8.93 25.93
N TYR A 363 0.20 8.50 25.06
CA TYR A 363 0.46 7.70 23.87
C TYR A 363 1.02 6.28 24.16
N LEU A 364 0.91 5.80 25.40
CA LEU A 364 1.27 4.42 25.71
C LEU A 364 0.17 3.47 25.25
N PRO A 365 0.49 2.40 24.51
CA PRO A 365 -0.51 1.41 24.12
C PRO A 365 -1.12 0.71 25.34
N THR A 366 -2.45 0.77 25.47
CA THR A 366 -3.22 0.10 26.53
C THR A 366 -3.95 -1.13 26.03
N ASN A 367 -4.47 -1.03 24.81
CA ASN A 367 -5.21 -2.12 24.15
C ASN A 367 -4.90 -2.15 22.66
N TYR A 368 -5.26 -3.26 22.03
CA TYR A 368 -5.32 -3.33 20.58
C TYR A 368 -6.44 -4.26 20.12
N GLN A 369 -7.03 -3.95 18.98
CA GLN A 369 -8.00 -4.79 18.29
C GLN A 369 -7.30 -5.57 17.19
N MET A 370 -7.46 -6.89 17.17
CA MET A 370 -6.83 -7.78 16.18
C MET A 370 -7.76 -8.07 15.01
N TYR A 371 -7.26 -7.87 13.80
CA TYR A 371 -7.89 -8.24 12.54
C TYR A 371 -7.00 -9.26 11.83
N VAL A 372 -7.00 -10.49 12.38
CA VAL A 372 -6.12 -11.58 11.94
C VAL A 372 -6.93 -12.56 11.10
N GLN A 373 -6.46 -12.87 9.89
CA GLN A 373 -7.19 -13.72 8.92
C GLN A 373 -7.58 -15.09 9.48
N LYS A 374 -6.76 -15.63 10.39
CA LYS A 374 -6.99 -16.95 11.02
C LYS A 374 -7.97 -16.93 12.20
N ILE A 375 -8.38 -15.75 12.66
CA ILE A 375 -9.30 -15.60 13.79
C ILE A 375 -10.70 -15.33 13.27
N LYS A 376 -11.67 -16.24 13.58
CA LYS A 376 -13.07 -16.12 13.12
C LYS A 376 -13.77 -14.84 13.62
N LYS A 377 -13.38 -14.30 14.77
CA LYS A 377 -13.95 -13.08 15.34
C LYS A 377 -13.00 -11.91 15.09
N LEU A 378 -13.27 -11.12 14.06
CA LEU A 378 -12.55 -9.89 13.76
C LEU A 378 -12.74 -8.86 14.89
N GLY A 379 -11.70 -8.04 15.15
CA GLY A 379 -11.77 -7.00 16.16
C GLY A 379 -11.66 -7.52 17.61
N THR A 380 -11.07 -8.71 17.81
CA THR A 380 -10.80 -9.21 19.17
C THR A 380 -9.87 -8.23 19.90
N THR A 381 -10.34 -7.70 21.04
CA THR A 381 -9.54 -6.76 21.85
C THR A 381 -8.68 -7.54 22.85
N VAL A 382 -7.43 -7.08 22.99
CA VAL A 382 -6.43 -7.60 23.93
C VAL A 382 -5.69 -6.42 24.55
N THR A 383 -5.31 -6.53 25.82
CA THR A 383 -4.60 -5.45 26.52
C THR A 383 -3.09 -5.48 26.28
N TRP A 384 -2.46 -4.34 26.54
CA TRP A 384 -1.03 -4.19 26.80
C TRP A 384 -0.85 -3.73 28.22
N GLU A 385 -0.39 -4.63 29.10
CA GLU A 385 -0.32 -4.37 30.53
C GLU A 385 1.07 -4.62 31.10
N ASP A 386 1.29 -4.09 32.30
CA ASP A 386 2.52 -4.27 33.07
C ASP A 386 3.78 -3.86 32.29
N TRP A 387 3.73 -2.69 31.70
CA TRP A 387 4.88 -2.11 31.03
C TRP A 387 6.06 -1.96 32.00
N THR A 388 7.10 -2.72 31.76
CA THR A 388 8.28 -2.82 32.62
C THR A 388 9.42 -2.01 32.02
N LEU A 389 9.98 -1.10 32.81
CA LEU A 389 11.23 -0.43 32.47
C LEU A 389 12.39 -1.42 32.69
N THR A 390 13.06 -1.77 31.61
CA THR A 390 14.19 -2.71 31.65
C THR A 390 15.50 -2.02 32.06
N GLU A 391 16.55 -2.78 32.35
CA GLU A 391 17.89 -2.27 32.69
C GLU A 391 18.44 -1.37 31.59
N SER A 392 18.26 -1.71 30.31
CA SER A 392 18.67 -0.88 29.17
C SER A 392 17.82 0.38 28.97
N GLY A 393 16.77 0.57 29.78
CA GLY A 393 15.91 1.76 29.75
C GLY A 393 14.74 1.68 28.76
N THR A 394 14.52 0.58 28.04
CA THR A 394 13.33 0.40 27.20
C THR A 394 12.13 -0.07 28.00
N LEU A 395 10.90 0.25 27.55
CA LEU A 395 9.66 -0.29 28.10
C LEU A 395 9.21 -1.50 27.28
N LEU A 396 8.92 -2.61 27.98
CA LEU A 396 8.38 -3.83 27.40
C LEU A 396 7.18 -4.33 28.21
N PRO A 397 6.09 -4.79 27.57
CA PRO A 397 4.90 -5.28 28.28
C PRO A 397 5.11 -6.70 28.81
N LYS A 398 4.47 -7.03 29.93
CA LYS A 398 4.53 -8.38 30.50
C LYS A 398 3.26 -9.18 30.31
N ASN A 399 2.11 -8.54 30.31
CA ASN A 399 0.82 -9.21 30.27
C ASN A 399 -0.08 -8.70 29.15
N HIS A 400 -0.87 -9.63 28.62
CA HIS A 400 -1.92 -9.34 27.63
C HIS A 400 -3.17 -10.14 28.03
N ILE A 401 -4.29 -9.44 28.22
CA ILE A 401 -5.53 -10.04 28.67
C ILE A 401 -6.57 -9.91 27.56
N TYR A 402 -7.13 -11.04 27.14
CA TYR A 402 -8.27 -11.10 26.24
C TYR A 402 -9.56 -10.74 26.98
N LEU A 403 -10.56 -10.23 26.27
CA LEU A 403 -11.90 -10.01 26.85
C LEU A 403 -12.51 -11.26 27.50
N SER A 404 -12.06 -12.46 27.12
CA SER A 404 -12.44 -13.72 27.73
C SER A 404 -11.75 -14.00 29.06
N GLY A 405 -10.92 -13.11 29.56
CA GLY A 405 -10.09 -13.31 30.77
C GLY A 405 -8.83 -14.16 30.54
N LYS A 406 -8.60 -14.67 29.31
CA LYS A 406 -7.39 -15.44 29.02
C LYS A 406 -6.17 -14.54 29.03
N ILE A 407 -5.14 -14.94 29.77
CA ILE A 407 -3.89 -14.18 29.90
C ILE A 407 -2.78 -14.80 29.05
N ILE A 408 -2.02 -13.96 28.37
CA ILE A 408 -0.70 -14.25 27.82
C ILE A 408 0.32 -13.52 28.68
N ASN A 409 1.11 -14.28 29.41
CA ASN A 409 2.18 -13.75 30.25
C ASN A 409 3.53 -13.96 29.57
N MET A 410 4.38 -12.92 29.58
CA MET A 410 5.71 -12.91 28.96
C MET A 410 6.81 -13.27 29.96
N GLY A 411 6.45 -13.69 31.18
CA GLY A 411 7.38 -14.07 32.24
C GLY A 411 8.19 -12.88 32.77
N GLU A 412 9.41 -13.18 33.21
CA GLU A 412 10.37 -12.13 33.55
C GLU A 412 10.94 -11.54 32.26
N VAL A 413 10.61 -10.27 31.99
CA VAL A 413 11.07 -9.56 30.79
C VAL A 413 12.31 -8.78 31.15
N LYS A 414 13.43 -9.03 30.45
CA LYS A 414 14.71 -8.31 30.62
C LYS A 414 15.16 -7.67 29.32
N GLY A 415 15.76 -6.49 29.41
CA GLY A 415 16.47 -5.82 28.31
C GLY A 415 17.76 -5.24 28.89
N TYR A 416 18.93 -5.60 28.32
CA TYR A 416 20.23 -5.23 28.83
C TYR A 416 21.31 -5.20 27.72
N ASN A 417 22.53 -4.71 28.05
CA ASN A 417 23.64 -4.58 27.11
C ASN A 417 24.84 -5.46 27.47
#